data_6c97bb1baab9a3a50e80186f474358ee
#
_entry.id   6c97bb1baab9a3a50e80186f474358ee
#
_cell.length_a   1.000
_cell.length_b   1.000
_cell.length_c   1.000
_cell.angle_alpha   90.00
_cell.angle_beta   90.00
_cell.angle_gamma   90.00
#
_symmetry.space_group_name_H-M   'P 1'
#
loop_
_entity.id
_entity.type
_entity.pdbx_description
1 polymer ?
#
loop_
_entity_poly.entity_id
_entity_poly.type
_entity_poly.pdbx_seq_one_letter_code
_entity_poly.pdbx_strand_id
1 'polypeptide(L)'
;PNKFVIKIYVHPDLQERGYGTYCYDFIITELEPLDPIKMSMNVHEPHTHSVRFMEKRGFINTFMERESSLDLTIYDPKLYQDKIDSVLQQRFRLVTLSEFRKEDDKADYKTWELEREVGPDMPWTDPITIPKFDVYKKTVLAHPKFNADSWFFVLDADQVIGLNNLWKNEIDKGINT
;
A
#
# COMPACT_ATOMS: atom_id res chain seq x y z
N PRO A 1 5.44 15.04 -14.13
CA PRO A 1 4.03 15.41 -14.26
C PRO A 1 3.56 16.08 -12.98
N ASN A 2 2.88 17.24 -13.13
CA ASN A 2 2.44 18.09 -12.01
C ASN A 2 1.17 17.51 -11.38
N LYS A 3 1.29 16.36 -10.72
CA LYS A 3 0.23 15.70 -9.97
C LYS A 3 0.48 15.87 -8.49
N PHE A 4 -0.54 16.24 -7.74
CA PHE A 4 -0.43 16.54 -6.31
C PHE A 4 -1.44 15.72 -5.50
N VAL A 5 -1.00 15.23 -4.34
CA VAL A 5 -1.89 14.69 -3.31
C VAL A 5 -1.95 15.74 -2.21
N ILE A 6 -3.15 16.24 -1.93
CA ILE A 6 -3.34 17.23 -0.88
C ILE A 6 -3.99 16.59 0.33
N LYS A 7 -3.64 17.09 1.53
CA LYS A 7 -4.20 16.66 2.80
C LYS A 7 -4.53 17.89 3.62
N ILE A 8 -5.77 17.98 4.13
CA ILE A 8 -6.23 19.08 4.98
C ILE A 8 -6.78 18.47 6.26
N TYR A 9 -6.21 18.88 7.37
CA TYR A 9 -6.66 18.47 8.70
C TYR A 9 -7.16 19.68 9.48
N VAL A 10 -8.38 19.61 9.97
CA VAL A 10 -8.97 20.63 10.85
C VAL A 10 -9.32 19.98 12.17
N HIS A 11 -8.88 20.59 13.27
CA HIS A 11 -9.20 20.11 14.61
C HIS A 11 -10.73 19.92 14.76
N PRO A 12 -11.22 18.83 15.39
CA PRO A 12 -12.66 18.54 15.47
C PRO A 12 -13.50 19.71 15.99
N ASP A 13 -13.07 20.38 17.05
CA ASP A 13 -13.78 21.52 17.65
C ASP A 13 -13.83 22.78 16.77
N LEU A 14 -13.04 22.81 15.69
CA LEU A 14 -12.94 23.93 14.77
C LEU A 14 -13.51 23.62 13.38
N GLN A 15 -14.05 22.42 13.19
CA GLN A 15 -14.72 22.05 11.95
C GLN A 15 -15.98 22.89 11.71
N GLU A 16 -16.46 22.95 10.48
CA GLU A 16 -17.65 23.70 10.05
C GLU A 16 -17.58 25.23 10.26
N ARG A 17 -16.40 25.77 10.59
CA ARG A 17 -16.16 27.21 10.77
C ARG A 17 -15.41 27.87 9.61
N GLY A 18 -15.32 27.20 8.47
CA GLY A 18 -14.66 27.73 7.26
C GLY A 18 -13.16 27.44 7.15
N TYR A 19 -12.49 26.94 8.20
CA TYR A 19 -11.04 26.71 8.16
C TYR A 19 -10.60 25.73 7.05
N GLY A 20 -11.35 24.65 6.82
CA GLY A 20 -11.07 23.74 5.73
C GLY A 20 -11.14 24.41 4.35
N THR A 21 -12.10 25.31 4.16
CA THR A 21 -12.22 26.11 2.94
C THR A 21 -11.03 27.04 2.80
N TYR A 22 -10.67 27.77 3.83
CA TYR A 22 -9.52 28.68 3.82
C TYR A 22 -8.23 27.93 3.48
N CYS A 23 -7.97 26.79 4.12
CA CYS A 23 -6.78 25.98 3.80
C CYS A 23 -6.80 25.48 2.35
N TYR A 24 -7.96 25.04 1.85
CA TYR A 24 -8.11 24.61 0.47
C TYR A 24 -7.79 25.74 -0.53
N ASP A 25 -8.41 26.89 -0.34
CA ASP A 25 -8.23 28.05 -1.24
C ASP A 25 -6.77 28.52 -1.24
N PHE A 26 -6.13 28.51 -0.07
CA PHE A 26 -4.70 28.80 0.05
C PHE A 26 -3.85 27.80 -0.74
N ILE A 27 -4.09 26.47 -0.59
CA ILE A 27 -3.36 25.44 -1.32
C ILE A 27 -3.54 25.59 -2.83
N ILE A 28 -4.77 25.91 -3.29
CA ILE A 28 -5.03 26.13 -4.73
C ILE A 28 -4.20 27.30 -5.25
N THR A 29 -4.15 28.41 -4.53
CA THR A 29 -3.36 29.58 -4.91
C THR A 29 -1.86 29.25 -5.00
N GLU A 30 -1.33 28.47 -4.04
CA GLU A 30 0.08 28.07 -4.03
C GLU A 30 0.42 27.04 -5.11
N LEU A 31 -0.55 26.25 -5.56
CA LEU A 31 -0.36 25.26 -6.62
C LEU A 31 -0.48 25.87 -8.03
N GLU A 32 -1.22 26.96 -8.21
CA GLU A 32 -1.49 27.57 -9.52
C GLU A 32 -0.21 27.85 -10.32
N PRO A 33 0.88 28.42 -9.74
CA PRO A 33 2.13 28.65 -10.46
C PRO A 33 2.86 27.36 -10.89
N LEU A 34 2.49 26.21 -10.32
CA LEU A 34 3.10 24.91 -10.61
C LEU A 34 2.41 24.16 -11.76
N ASP A 35 1.40 24.78 -12.39
CA ASP A 35 0.63 24.22 -13.49
C ASP A 35 0.13 22.79 -13.19
N PRO A 36 -0.73 22.61 -12.16
CA PRO A 36 -1.19 21.30 -11.72
C PRO A 36 -2.15 20.69 -12.75
N ILE A 37 -1.84 19.47 -13.21
CA ILE A 37 -2.70 18.72 -14.13
C ILE A 37 -3.67 17.78 -13.41
N LYS A 38 -3.39 17.45 -12.13
CA LYS A 38 -4.23 16.59 -11.29
C LYS A 38 -3.99 16.88 -9.81
N MET A 39 -5.08 16.97 -9.08
CA MET A 39 -5.07 16.90 -7.61
C MET A 39 -5.91 15.73 -7.13
N SER A 40 -5.45 15.06 -6.09
CA SER A 40 -6.19 13.99 -5.42
C SER A 40 -6.20 14.19 -3.91
N MET A 41 -7.24 13.68 -3.27
CA MET A 41 -7.40 13.59 -1.82
C MET A 41 -7.94 12.21 -1.47
N ASN A 42 -7.55 11.70 -0.30
CA ASN A 42 -8.13 10.49 0.26
C ASN A 42 -9.06 10.87 1.42
N VAL A 43 -10.19 10.22 1.50
CA VAL A 43 -11.16 10.41 2.57
C VAL A 43 -11.78 9.06 2.97
N HIS A 44 -12.08 8.90 4.25
CA HIS A 44 -12.86 7.76 4.72
C HIS A 44 -14.34 8.00 4.44
N GLU A 45 -15.00 7.08 3.77
CA GLU A 45 -16.41 7.17 3.38
C GLU A 45 -17.35 7.50 4.55
N PRO A 46 -17.17 6.96 5.78
CA PRO A 46 -17.98 7.34 6.94
C PRO A 46 -17.87 8.83 7.32
N HIS A 47 -16.82 9.52 6.91
CA HIS A 47 -16.66 10.96 7.15
C HIS A 47 -17.44 11.79 6.14
N THR A 48 -18.75 11.74 6.21
CA THR A 48 -19.69 12.37 5.23
C THR A 48 -19.44 13.86 5.01
N HIS A 49 -18.99 14.60 6.02
CA HIS A 49 -18.62 16.01 5.89
C HIS A 49 -17.41 16.20 4.96
N SER A 50 -16.41 15.33 5.08
CA SER A 50 -15.21 15.35 4.22
C SER A 50 -15.56 14.96 2.79
N VAL A 51 -16.40 13.96 2.61
CA VAL A 51 -16.89 13.54 1.27
C VAL A 51 -17.60 14.71 0.60
N ARG A 52 -18.58 15.33 1.28
CA ARG A 52 -19.32 16.50 0.75
C ARG A 52 -18.43 17.71 0.48
N PHE A 53 -17.38 17.90 1.31
CA PHE A 53 -16.40 18.96 1.10
C PHE A 53 -15.68 18.80 -0.23
N MET A 54 -15.28 17.56 -0.57
CA MET A 54 -14.60 17.25 -1.83
C MET A 54 -15.54 17.35 -3.02
N GLU A 55 -16.72 16.75 -2.95
CA GLU A 55 -17.73 16.79 -4.01
C GLU A 55 -18.12 18.21 -4.40
N LYS A 56 -18.33 19.10 -3.41
CA LYS A 56 -18.64 20.53 -3.64
C LYS A 56 -17.53 21.29 -4.38
N ARG A 57 -16.30 20.74 -4.42
CA ARG A 57 -15.12 21.31 -5.11
C ARG A 57 -14.80 20.61 -6.43
N GLY A 58 -15.71 19.75 -6.89
CA GLY A 58 -15.58 19.08 -8.17
C GLY A 58 -14.69 17.83 -8.14
N PHE A 59 -14.29 17.35 -6.95
CA PHE A 59 -13.63 16.05 -6.88
C PHE A 59 -14.62 14.94 -7.22
N ILE A 60 -14.17 13.99 -8.00
CA ILE A 60 -14.92 12.79 -8.35
C ILE A 60 -14.25 11.57 -7.72
N ASN A 61 -15.05 10.60 -7.28
CA ASN A 61 -14.53 9.34 -6.80
C ASN A 61 -13.95 8.54 -7.99
N THR A 62 -12.64 8.33 -7.98
CA THR A 62 -11.92 7.59 -9.02
C THR A 62 -11.45 6.22 -8.57
N PHE A 63 -11.41 5.98 -7.26
CA PHE A 63 -10.95 4.73 -6.68
C PHE A 63 -11.51 4.57 -5.27
N MET A 64 -11.87 3.33 -4.92
CA MET A 64 -12.29 2.97 -3.57
C MET A 64 -11.43 1.82 -3.07
N GLU A 65 -10.74 2.04 -1.97
CA GLU A 65 -9.96 1.03 -1.27
C GLU A 65 -10.78 0.46 -0.10
N ARG A 66 -10.74 -0.87 0.06
CA ARG A 66 -11.36 -1.55 1.19
C ARG A 66 -10.28 -2.11 2.10
N GLU A 67 -10.24 -1.63 3.31
CA GLU A 67 -9.44 -2.22 4.37
C GLU A 67 -10.22 -3.38 5.01
N SER A 68 -9.54 -4.53 5.22
CA SER A 68 -10.09 -5.68 5.90
C SER A 68 -9.17 -6.09 7.03
N SER A 69 -9.75 -6.43 8.16
CA SER A 69 -9.02 -6.95 9.33
C SER A 69 -9.45 -8.37 9.64
N LEU A 70 -8.51 -9.17 10.14
CA LEU A 70 -8.75 -10.53 10.60
C LEU A 70 -8.40 -10.63 12.09
N ASP A 71 -9.36 -11.01 12.91
CA ASP A 71 -9.10 -11.32 14.31
C ASP A 71 -8.43 -12.70 14.44
N LEU A 72 -7.14 -12.69 14.73
CA LEU A 72 -6.35 -13.91 14.86
C LEU A 72 -6.65 -14.70 16.15
N THR A 73 -7.37 -14.11 17.11
CA THR A 73 -7.75 -14.83 18.35
C THR A 73 -8.85 -15.86 18.12
N ILE A 74 -9.64 -15.69 17.06
CA ILE A 74 -10.73 -16.57 16.66
C ILE A 74 -10.48 -17.29 15.32
N TYR A 75 -9.36 -16.98 14.68
CA TYR A 75 -9.02 -17.55 13.38
C TYR A 75 -8.60 -19.02 13.52
N ASP A 76 -9.25 -19.91 12.78
CA ASP A 76 -8.86 -21.32 12.70
C ASP A 76 -8.11 -21.60 11.37
N PRO A 77 -6.78 -21.79 11.41
CA PRO A 77 -5.99 -22.07 10.20
C PRO A 77 -6.35 -23.43 9.55
N LYS A 78 -6.97 -24.36 10.30
CA LYS A 78 -7.34 -25.69 9.78
C LYS A 78 -8.38 -25.62 8.68
N LEU A 79 -9.19 -24.55 8.63
CA LEU A 79 -10.17 -24.32 7.56
C LEU A 79 -9.57 -24.29 6.14
N TYR A 80 -8.27 -24.06 6.03
CA TYR A 80 -7.56 -23.94 4.75
C TYR A 80 -6.53 -25.04 4.53
N GLN A 81 -6.41 -26.01 5.48
CA GLN A 81 -5.36 -27.03 5.44
C GLN A 81 -5.39 -27.84 4.15
N ASP A 82 -6.56 -28.28 3.70
CA ASP A 82 -6.71 -29.06 2.46
C ASP A 82 -6.17 -28.29 1.23
N LYS A 83 -6.36 -26.97 1.19
CA LYS A 83 -5.84 -26.12 0.11
C LYS A 83 -4.33 -25.99 0.18
N ILE A 84 -3.80 -25.83 1.39
CA ILE A 84 -2.36 -25.77 1.63
C ILE A 84 -1.72 -27.10 1.20
N ASP A 85 -2.26 -28.21 1.62
CA ASP A 85 -1.76 -29.55 1.30
C ASP A 85 -1.80 -29.81 -0.22
N SER A 86 -2.86 -29.36 -0.89
CA SER A 86 -2.98 -29.45 -2.35
C SER A 86 -1.89 -28.66 -3.08
N VAL A 87 -1.50 -27.49 -2.57
CA VAL A 87 -0.39 -26.70 -3.14
C VAL A 87 0.95 -27.36 -2.85
N LEU A 88 1.16 -27.85 -1.62
CA LEU A 88 2.40 -28.51 -1.20
C LEU A 88 2.64 -29.86 -1.91
N GLN A 89 1.57 -30.55 -2.35
CA GLN A 89 1.69 -31.76 -3.19
C GLN A 89 2.20 -31.47 -4.60
N GLN A 90 2.15 -30.23 -5.03
CA GLN A 90 2.78 -29.78 -6.26
C GLN A 90 4.26 -29.50 -5.97
N ARG A 91 5.05 -29.33 -7.01
CA ARG A 91 6.50 -29.10 -6.89
C ARG A 91 6.90 -27.71 -6.36
N PHE A 92 5.93 -26.89 -5.98
CA PHE A 92 6.18 -25.54 -5.49
C PHE A 92 6.82 -25.57 -4.09
N ARG A 93 7.74 -24.63 -3.88
CA ARG A 93 8.39 -24.42 -2.59
C ARG A 93 7.93 -23.11 -1.99
N LEU A 94 7.66 -23.13 -0.69
CA LEU A 94 7.39 -21.92 0.10
C LEU A 94 8.65 -21.61 0.92
N VAL A 95 9.22 -20.44 0.73
CA VAL A 95 10.43 -20.00 1.43
C VAL A 95 10.30 -18.56 1.89
N THR A 96 11.03 -18.17 2.94
CA THR A 96 11.21 -16.77 3.29
C THR A 96 12.29 -16.12 2.41
N LEU A 97 12.30 -14.78 2.35
CA LEU A 97 13.40 -14.08 1.65
C LEU A 97 14.76 -14.37 2.31
N SER A 98 14.79 -14.53 3.64
CA SER A 98 16.01 -14.91 4.35
C SER A 98 16.56 -16.25 3.91
N GLU A 99 15.68 -17.23 3.68
CA GLU A 99 16.07 -18.55 3.14
C GLU A 99 16.46 -18.45 1.68
N PHE A 100 15.67 -17.76 0.87
CA PHE A 100 15.94 -17.59 -0.55
C PHE A 100 17.30 -16.92 -0.82
N ARG A 101 17.67 -15.91 -0.03
CA ARG A 101 18.98 -15.25 -0.09
C ARG A 101 20.17 -16.18 0.21
N LYS A 102 19.97 -17.28 0.94
CA LYS A 102 21.02 -18.27 1.21
C LYS A 102 21.24 -19.21 0.03
N GLU A 103 20.21 -19.40 -0.79
CA GLU A 103 20.21 -20.30 -1.93
C GLU A 103 20.54 -19.58 -3.26
N ASP A 104 20.16 -18.31 -3.37
CA ASP A 104 20.30 -17.54 -4.60
C ASP A 104 20.77 -16.10 -4.30
N ASP A 105 21.93 -15.74 -4.80
CA ASP A 105 22.52 -14.39 -4.68
C ASP A 105 21.71 -13.32 -5.43
N LYS A 106 20.81 -13.73 -6.33
CA LYS A 106 19.89 -12.87 -7.07
C LYS A 106 18.50 -12.78 -6.44
N ALA A 107 18.28 -13.32 -5.23
CA ALA A 107 16.98 -13.33 -4.57
C ALA A 107 16.34 -11.92 -4.51
N ASP A 108 17.10 -10.90 -4.11
CA ASP A 108 16.62 -9.50 -4.07
C ASP A 108 16.25 -8.95 -5.45
N TYR A 109 17.01 -9.31 -6.46
CA TYR A 109 16.75 -8.90 -7.84
C TYR A 109 15.48 -9.58 -8.38
N LYS A 110 15.33 -10.87 -8.15
CA LYS A 110 14.13 -11.63 -8.54
C LYS A 110 12.87 -11.13 -7.81
N THR A 111 13.01 -10.71 -6.55
CA THR A 111 11.92 -10.03 -5.81
C THR A 111 11.47 -8.76 -6.51
N TRP A 112 12.41 -7.89 -6.84
CA TRP A 112 12.13 -6.65 -7.55
C TRP A 112 11.57 -6.90 -8.96
N GLU A 113 12.06 -7.91 -9.69
CA GLU A 113 11.53 -8.28 -11.01
C GLU A 113 10.06 -8.68 -10.92
N LEU A 114 9.69 -9.54 -9.96
CA LEU A 114 8.30 -9.94 -9.77
C LEU A 114 7.41 -8.73 -9.46
N GLU A 115 7.81 -7.87 -8.51
CA GLU A 115 7.02 -6.68 -8.18
C GLU A 115 6.88 -5.73 -9.38
N ARG A 116 7.91 -5.61 -10.20
CA ARG A 116 7.87 -4.81 -11.43
C ARG A 116 6.91 -5.39 -12.47
N GLU A 117 6.85 -6.71 -12.57
CA GLU A 117 5.97 -7.41 -13.50
C GLU A 117 4.51 -7.32 -13.09
N VAL A 118 4.20 -7.54 -11.80
CA VAL A 118 2.83 -7.55 -11.29
C VAL A 118 2.31 -6.15 -10.90
N GLY A 119 3.21 -5.20 -10.67
CA GLY A 119 2.86 -3.84 -10.24
C GLY A 119 1.83 -3.13 -11.12
N PRO A 120 1.92 -3.21 -12.46
CA PRO A 120 0.92 -2.63 -13.36
C PRO A 120 -0.49 -3.19 -13.22
N ASP A 121 -0.61 -4.44 -12.73
CA ASP A 121 -1.90 -5.12 -12.54
C ASP A 121 -2.55 -4.77 -11.20
N MET A 122 -1.82 -4.10 -10.31
CA MET A 122 -2.38 -3.67 -9.03
C MET A 122 -3.36 -2.50 -9.22
N PRO A 123 -4.56 -2.58 -8.61
CA PRO A 123 -5.59 -1.57 -8.79
C PRO A 123 -5.24 -0.30 -8.00
N TRP A 124 -4.72 0.71 -8.68
CA TRP A 124 -4.47 2.06 -8.14
C TRP A 124 -5.10 3.14 -9.02
N THR A 125 -5.23 4.34 -8.46
CA THR A 125 -5.71 5.51 -9.21
C THR A 125 -4.79 5.93 -10.35
N ASP A 126 -3.51 5.66 -10.22
CA ASP A 126 -2.47 5.88 -11.23
C ASP A 126 -1.62 4.59 -11.34
N PRO A 127 -1.06 4.28 -12.52
CA PRO A 127 -0.19 3.11 -12.66
C PRO A 127 0.97 3.13 -11.68
N ILE A 128 1.17 2.00 -10.99
CA ILE A 128 2.31 1.84 -10.09
C ILE A 128 3.59 1.78 -10.93
N THR A 129 4.56 2.58 -10.53
CA THR A 129 5.90 2.52 -11.10
C THR A 129 6.87 2.00 -10.05
N ILE A 130 7.34 0.78 -10.23
CA ILE A 130 8.39 0.23 -9.39
C ILE A 130 9.71 0.93 -9.74
N PRO A 131 10.44 1.48 -8.75
CA PRO A 131 11.67 2.21 -9.00
C PRO A 131 12.76 1.28 -9.54
N LYS A 132 13.84 1.86 -10.09
CA LYS A 132 15.03 1.08 -10.49
C LYS A 132 15.57 0.28 -9.30
N PHE A 133 16.17 -0.87 -9.57
CA PHE A 133 16.62 -1.81 -8.53
C PHE A 133 17.50 -1.17 -7.44
N ASP A 134 18.43 -0.28 -7.81
CA ASP A 134 19.28 0.39 -6.82
C ASP A 134 18.52 1.32 -5.88
N VAL A 135 17.44 1.93 -6.36
CA VAL A 135 16.54 2.74 -5.52
C VAL A 135 15.68 1.83 -4.66
N TYR A 136 15.14 0.75 -5.25
CA TYR A 136 14.36 -0.26 -4.55
C TYR A 136 15.12 -0.86 -3.35
N LYS A 137 16.39 -1.23 -3.55
CA LYS A 137 17.24 -1.71 -2.45
C LYS A 137 17.32 -0.71 -1.29
N LYS A 138 17.42 0.58 -1.59
CA LYS A 138 17.56 1.62 -0.57
C LYS A 138 16.25 1.98 0.12
N THR A 139 15.14 1.94 -0.60
CA THR A 139 13.85 2.43 -0.11
C THR A 139 12.96 1.31 0.44
N VAL A 140 13.09 0.09 -0.07
CA VAL A 140 12.30 -1.06 0.33
C VAL A 140 13.12 -2.02 1.18
N LEU A 141 14.19 -2.60 0.62
CA LEU A 141 14.95 -3.65 1.31
C LEU A 141 15.82 -3.14 2.47
N ALA A 142 16.19 -1.86 2.47
CA ALA A 142 16.89 -1.21 3.58
C ALA A 142 15.95 -0.39 4.49
N HIS A 143 14.63 -0.50 4.31
CA HIS A 143 13.68 0.21 5.16
C HIS A 143 13.75 -0.29 6.61
N PRO A 144 13.69 0.58 7.65
CA PRO A 144 13.82 0.17 9.05
C PRO A 144 12.79 -0.87 9.53
N LYS A 145 11.63 -0.93 8.89
CA LYS A 145 10.57 -1.92 9.18
C LYS A 145 10.65 -3.17 8.31
N PHE A 146 11.61 -3.23 7.41
CA PHE A 146 11.79 -4.40 6.56
C PHE A 146 12.30 -5.59 7.38
N ASN A 147 11.68 -6.76 7.17
CA ASN A 147 12.11 -8.01 7.77
C ASN A 147 12.04 -9.12 6.72
N ALA A 148 13.19 -9.64 6.33
CA ALA A 148 13.28 -10.68 5.31
C ALA A 148 12.61 -12.01 5.73
N ASP A 149 12.44 -12.27 7.03
CA ASP A 149 11.72 -13.45 7.54
C ASP A 149 10.21 -13.30 7.46
N SER A 150 9.71 -12.10 7.17
CA SER A 150 8.28 -11.81 6.99
C SER A 150 7.87 -11.67 5.51
N TRP A 151 8.79 -11.97 4.60
CA TRP A 151 8.52 -11.99 3.17
C TRP A 151 8.55 -13.42 2.67
N PHE A 152 7.43 -13.90 2.17
CA PHE A 152 7.22 -15.30 1.78
C PHE A 152 7.10 -15.40 0.27
N PHE A 153 7.79 -16.36 -0.31
CA PHE A 153 7.83 -16.60 -1.74
C PHE A 153 7.32 -17.99 -2.07
N VAL A 154 6.62 -18.08 -3.19
CA VAL A 154 6.33 -19.33 -3.86
C VAL A 154 7.28 -19.47 -5.03
N LEU A 155 8.05 -20.55 -5.05
CA LEU A 155 9.01 -20.87 -6.09
C LEU A 155 8.51 -22.07 -6.91
N ASP A 156 8.58 -21.97 -8.24
CA ASP A 156 8.53 -23.09 -9.17
C ASP A 156 9.95 -23.29 -9.72
N ALA A 157 10.65 -24.30 -9.22
CA ALA A 157 12.08 -24.46 -9.39
C ALA A 157 12.84 -23.18 -8.96
N ASP A 158 13.49 -22.46 -9.89
CA ASP A 158 14.25 -21.24 -9.63
C ASP A 158 13.45 -19.96 -9.92
N GLN A 159 12.21 -20.10 -10.36
CA GLN A 159 11.35 -18.97 -10.71
C GLN A 159 10.49 -18.53 -9.52
N VAL A 160 10.49 -17.25 -9.20
CA VAL A 160 9.56 -16.66 -8.25
C VAL A 160 8.22 -16.47 -8.95
N ILE A 161 7.17 -17.16 -8.45
CA ILE A 161 5.83 -17.11 -9.02
C ILE A 161 4.79 -16.46 -8.09
N GLY A 162 5.17 -16.20 -6.84
CA GLY A 162 4.31 -15.53 -5.88
C GLY A 162 5.10 -14.90 -4.75
N LEU A 163 4.58 -13.82 -4.22
CA LEU A 163 5.12 -13.06 -3.10
C LEU A 163 3.99 -12.64 -2.17
N ASN A 164 4.21 -12.81 -0.88
CA ASN A 164 3.43 -12.19 0.18
C ASN A 164 4.39 -11.51 1.15
N ASN A 165 4.18 -10.24 1.45
CA ASN A 165 5.01 -9.50 2.39
C ASN A 165 4.19 -9.03 3.59
N LEU A 166 4.76 -9.15 4.78
CA LEU A 166 4.18 -8.65 6.03
C LEU A 166 5.05 -7.49 6.52
N TRP A 167 4.39 -6.37 6.79
CA TRP A 167 5.00 -5.20 7.40
C TRP A 167 4.49 -5.05 8.82
N LYS A 168 5.41 -4.79 9.76
CA LYS A 168 5.00 -4.51 11.13
C LYS A 168 4.22 -3.21 11.17
N ASN A 169 2.95 -3.31 11.59
CA ASN A 169 2.13 -2.13 11.86
C ASN A 169 2.42 -1.62 13.27
N GLU A 170 2.77 -0.34 13.41
CA GLU A 170 3.03 0.31 14.70
C GLU A 170 1.85 1.16 15.18
N ILE A 171 0.71 1.11 14.48
CA ILE A 171 -0.42 1.98 14.77
C ILE A 171 -1.07 1.65 16.13
N ASP A 172 -0.81 0.47 16.71
CA ASP A 172 -1.46 0.02 17.94
C ASP A 172 -0.79 0.44 19.24
N LYS A 173 -0.23 1.61 19.33
CA LYS A 173 0.00 2.23 20.65
C LYS A 173 -1.16 3.16 20.98
N GLY A 174 -2.35 2.56 21.17
CA GLY A 174 -3.40 3.17 21.99
C GLY A 174 -4.09 4.39 21.39
N ILE A 175 -4.56 4.35 20.16
CA ILE A 175 -5.68 5.17 19.75
C ILE A 175 -6.93 4.30 19.89
N ASN A 176 -7.45 4.25 21.09
CA ASN A 176 -8.84 3.90 21.29
C ASN A 176 -9.66 5.03 20.69
N THR A 177 -10.35 4.77 19.62
CA THR A 177 -11.42 5.62 19.09
C THR A 177 -12.61 5.58 20.01
#